data_547c6a160daf529ecc3194d897157719
#
_entry.id   547c6a160daf529ecc3194d897157719
#
_cell.length_a   1.000
_cell.length_b   1.000
_cell.length_c   1.000
_cell.angle_alpha   90.00
_cell.angle_beta   90.00
_cell.angle_gamma   90.00
#
_symmetry.space_group_name_H-M   'P 1'
#
loop_
_entity.id
_entity.type
_entity.pdbx_description
1 polymer ?
#
loop_
_entity_poly.entity_id
_entity_poly.type
_entity_poly.pdbx_seq_one_letter_code
_entity_poly.pdbx_strand_id
1 'polypeptide(L)'
;MAWIFDLDGVLWLGGDPIAGSADAVAKVRDAGHQVLFLTNNSSRPVSAIITKLGDVDIAAVPDEVVTSAQAAVSLLDAGTTTLVCAGVGVREALEERDLKWVDEGEADAVIVGYHEEFDYHRLTVAYRAVCGGARLIGTNDDPTYPTPDGPIPGGGAILAAVTTATGTDAEVAGKPYQPMADLVRQRLGDDLGDVILVGDRPSTDGLMARRLEVPFALVLTGVTGADDVPDDPAPEHVAEDLRTLVDELVN
;
A
#
# COMPACT_ATOMS: atom_id res chain seq x y z
N MET A 1 21.35 7.85 -1.16
CA MET A 1 19.94 8.27 -1.05
C MET A 1 19.03 7.12 -1.45
N ALA A 2 17.83 6.98 -0.84
CA ALA A 2 16.82 6.03 -1.30
C ALA A 2 15.53 6.78 -1.68
N TRP A 3 14.81 6.23 -2.66
CA TRP A 3 13.54 6.75 -3.14
C TRP A 3 12.45 5.73 -2.87
N ILE A 4 11.40 6.14 -2.19
CA ILE A 4 10.19 5.35 -1.99
C ILE A 4 9.14 5.89 -2.93
N PHE A 5 8.63 5.04 -3.83
CA PHE A 5 7.58 5.41 -4.78
C PHE A 5 6.27 4.73 -4.40
N ASP A 6 5.18 5.49 -4.25
CA ASP A 6 3.87 4.91 -4.43
C ASP A 6 3.70 4.43 -5.88
N LEU A 7 2.71 3.59 -6.13
CA LEU A 7 2.50 2.99 -7.44
C LEU A 7 1.34 3.65 -8.20
N ASP A 8 0.13 3.59 -7.63
CA ASP A 8 -1.08 4.11 -8.27
C ASP A 8 -1.10 5.64 -8.18
N GLY A 9 -1.18 6.33 -9.31
CA GLY A 9 -1.08 7.79 -9.39
C GLY A 9 0.34 8.34 -9.51
N VAL A 10 1.38 7.49 -9.37
CA VAL A 10 2.80 7.88 -9.51
C VAL A 10 3.45 7.21 -10.72
N LEU A 11 3.30 5.89 -10.85
CA LEU A 11 3.88 5.11 -11.96
C LEU A 11 2.85 4.78 -13.03
N TRP A 12 1.62 4.58 -12.63
CA TRP A 12 0.47 4.32 -13.50
C TRP A 12 -0.81 4.89 -12.90
N LEU A 13 -1.82 5.08 -13.74
CA LEU A 13 -3.18 5.40 -13.31
C LEU A 13 -4.12 4.31 -13.86
N GLY A 14 -4.75 3.56 -12.97
CA GLY A 14 -5.52 2.38 -13.33
C GLY A 14 -4.65 1.30 -13.98
N GLY A 15 -4.75 1.13 -15.30
CA GLY A 15 -3.94 0.17 -16.07
C GLY A 15 -2.83 0.82 -16.91
N ASP A 16 -2.87 2.14 -17.09
CA ASP A 16 -2.05 2.85 -18.05
C ASP A 16 -0.80 3.47 -17.40
N PRO A 17 0.40 3.35 -17.99
CA PRO A 17 1.61 3.97 -17.47
C PRO A 17 1.52 5.51 -17.55
N ILE A 18 2.01 6.18 -16.50
CA ILE A 18 2.20 7.63 -16.52
C ILE A 18 3.46 7.94 -17.36
N ALA A 19 3.31 8.82 -18.34
CA ALA A 19 4.37 9.12 -19.28
C ALA A 19 5.65 9.62 -18.57
N GLY A 20 6.78 8.96 -18.84
CA GLY A 20 8.08 9.31 -18.27
C GLY A 20 8.38 8.75 -16.90
N SER A 21 7.45 8.01 -16.27
CA SER A 21 7.70 7.41 -14.95
C SER A 21 8.82 6.36 -15.01
N ALA A 22 8.86 5.53 -16.06
CA ALA A 22 9.92 4.54 -16.24
C ALA A 22 11.31 5.20 -16.40
N ASP A 23 11.41 6.24 -17.24
CA ASP A 23 12.66 7.00 -17.44
C ASP A 23 13.11 7.65 -16.12
N ALA A 24 12.17 8.17 -15.32
CA ALA A 24 12.45 8.76 -14.03
C ALA A 24 13.01 7.74 -13.02
N VAL A 25 12.39 6.57 -12.91
CA VAL A 25 12.90 5.49 -12.06
C VAL A 25 14.29 5.01 -12.53
N ALA A 26 14.49 4.89 -13.85
CA ALA A 26 15.79 4.54 -14.42
C ALA A 26 16.85 5.58 -14.06
N LYS A 27 16.55 6.88 -14.20
CA LYS A 27 17.47 7.99 -13.85
C LYS A 27 17.86 7.95 -12.37
N VAL A 28 16.89 7.69 -11.47
CA VAL A 28 17.16 7.53 -10.02
C VAL A 28 18.14 6.38 -9.77
N ARG A 29 17.96 5.23 -10.44
CA ARG A 29 18.85 4.06 -10.32
C ARG A 29 20.22 4.32 -10.93
N ASP A 30 20.29 4.96 -12.09
CA ASP A 30 21.55 5.31 -12.77
C ASP A 30 22.40 6.28 -11.94
N ALA A 31 21.76 7.13 -11.14
CA ALA A 31 22.42 7.97 -10.14
C ALA A 31 22.91 7.20 -8.89
N GLY A 32 22.72 5.87 -8.83
CA GLY A 32 23.16 5.00 -7.74
C GLY A 32 22.25 5.01 -6.50
N HIS A 33 21.00 5.47 -6.64
CA HIS A 33 20.06 5.50 -5.54
C HIS A 33 19.29 4.17 -5.43
N GLN A 34 18.96 3.80 -4.18
CA GLN A 34 18.04 2.68 -3.92
C GLN A 34 16.60 3.06 -4.25
N VAL A 35 15.81 2.08 -4.67
CA VAL A 35 14.38 2.25 -4.98
C VAL A 35 13.57 1.28 -4.15
N LEU A 36 12.47 1.75 -3.58
CA LEU A 36 11.47 0.95 -2.91
C LEU A 36 10.08 1.32 -3.44
N PHE A 37 9.29 0.34 -3.82
CA PHE A 37 7.90 0.50 -4.27
C PHE A 37 6.97 0.18 -3.11
N LEU A 38 6.10 1.13 -2.74
CA LEU A 38 5.27 1.07 -1.54
C LEU A 38 3.79 1.24 -1.90
N THR A 39 2.96 0.20 -1.71
CA THR A 39 1.55 0.26 -2.09
C THR A 39 0.59 -0.19 -1.01
N ASN A 40 -0.57 0.49 -0.92
CA ASN A 40 -1.72 0.06 -0.12
C ASN A 40 -2.56 -1.04 -0.81
N ASN A 41 -2.23 -1.40 -2.06
CA ASN A 41 -2.92 -2.49 -2.73
C ASN A 41 -2.50 -3.85 -2.18
N SER A 42 -3.42 -4.52 -1.48
CA SER A 42 -3.24 -5.85 -0.89
C SER A 42 -3.85 -6.97 -1.72
N SER A 43 -4.54 -6.62 -2.82
CA SER A 43 -5.33 -7.61 -3.56
C SER A 43 -4.48 -8.53 -4.44
N ARG A 44 -3.29 -8.06 -4.87
CA ARG A 44 -2.42 -8.79 -5.77
C ARG A 44 -1.16 -9.29 -5.08
N PRO A 45 -0.63 -10.46 -5.48
CA PRO A 45 0.65 -10.95 -5.01
C PRO A 45 1.80 -10.05 -5.48
N VAL A 46 2.93 -10.08 -4.75
CA VAL A 46 4.13 -9.31 -5.11
C VAL A 46 4.63 -9.65 -6.51
N SER A 47 4.55 -10.91 -6.91
CA SER A 47 4.91 -11.37 -8.25
C SER A 47 4.09 -10.70 -9.37
N ALA A 48 2.80 -10.44 -9.14
CA ALA A 48 1.94 -9.74 -10.10
C ALA A 48 2.26 -8.24 -10.15
N ILE A 49 2.65 -7.64 -9.02
CA ILE A 49 3.11 -6.25 -8.98
C ILE A 49 4.42 -6.10 -9.77
N ILE A 50 5.38 -7.01 -9.58
CA ILE A 50 6.63 -7.03 -10.35
C ILE A 50 6.36 -7.20 -11.85
N THR A 51 5.44 -8.09 -12.22
CA THR A 51 5.03 -8.26 -13.62
C THR A 51 4.48 -6.96 -14.17
N LYS A 52 3.57 -6.28 -13.43
CA LYS A 52 3.00 -5.01 -13.85
C LYS A 52 4.05 -3.90 -13.96
N LEU A 53 5.04 -3.85 -13.05
CA LEU A 53 6.18 -2.95 -13.17
C LEU A 53 6.98 -3.22 -14.46
N GLY A 54 7.22 -4.50 -14.77
CA GLY A 54 7.88 -4.89 -16.02
C GLY A 54 7.08 -4.52 -17.29
N ASP A 55 5.75 -4.62 -17.24
CA ASP A 55 4.87 -4.23 -18.35
C ASP A 55 4.93 -2.71 -18.67
N VAL A 56 5.37 -1.91 -17.70
CA VAL A 56 5.59 -0.46 -17.85
C VAL A 56 7.10 -0.10 -17.89
N ASP A 57 7.95 -1.04 -18.29
CA ASP A 57 9.40 -0.90 -18.45
C ASP A 57 10.16 -0.55 -17.16
N ILE A 58 9.63 -0.91 -15.99
CA ILE A 58 10.29 -0.74 -14.69
C ILE A 58 10.68 -2.12 -14.16
N ALA A 59 11.99 -2.44 -14.18
CA ALA A 59 12.49 -3.67 -13.56
C ALA A 59 12.38 -3.57 -12.03
N ALA A 60 11.94 -4.64 -11.37
CA ALA A 60 11.88 -4.72 -9.92
C ALA A 60 12.16 -6.16 -9.43
N VAL A 61 12.62 -6.26 -8.19
CA VAL A 61 12.81 -7.54 -7.48
C VAL A 61 11.90 -7.57 -6.23
N PRO A 62 11.59 -8.75 -5.66
CA PRO A 62 10.67 -8.85 -4.52
C PRO A 62 11.05 -7.97 -3.32
N ASP A 63 12.34 -7.83 -3.05
CA ASP A 63 12.83 -7.01 -1.93
C ASP A 63 12.62 -5.50 -2.12
N GLU A 64 12.36 -5.05 -3.35
CA GLU A 64 12.02 -3.66 -3.65
C GLU A 64 10.53 -3.36 -3.55
N VAL A 65 9.67 -4.35 -3.25
CA VAL A 65 8.21 -4.17 -3.18
C VAL A 65 7.71 -4.40 -1.76
N VAL A 66 6.98 -3.42 -1.22
CA VAL A 66 6.31 -3.51 0.07
C VAL A 66 4.82 -3.22 -0.12
N THR A 67 3.99 -4.14 0.36
CA THR A 67 2.53 -4.08 0.23
C THR A 67 1.82 -4.00 1.57
N SER A 68 0.61 -3.48 1.58
CA SER A 68 -0.23 -3.51 2.78
C SER A 68 -0.66 -4.93 3.19
N ALA A 69 -0.59 -5.91 2.28
CA ALA A 69 -0.76 -7.32 2.62
C ALA A 69 0.37 -7.81 3.53
N GLN A 70 1.63 -7.55 3.14
CA GLN A 70 2.80 -7.88 3.96
C GLN A 70 2.76 -7.15 5.32
N ALA A 71 2.34 -5.88 5.33
CA ALA A 71 2.19 -5.11 6.57
C ALA A 71 1.12 -5.71 7.49
N ALA A 72 -0.03 -6.12 6.98
CA ALA A 72 -1.07 -6.78 7.77
C ALA A 72 -0.61 -8.12 8.34
N VAL A 73 0.09 -8.91 7.53
CA VAL A 73 0.62 -10.21 7.96
C VAL A 73 1.78 -10.06 8.96
N SER A 74 2.53 -8.96 8.94
CA SER A 74 3.60 -8.70 9.92
C SER A 74 3.09 -8.60 11.37
N LEU A 75 1.82 -8.27 11.56
CA LEU A 75 1.15 -8.18 12.86
C LEU A 75 0.83 -9.54 13.50
N LEU A 76 1.01 -10.63 12.78
CA LEU A 76 0.65 -11.96 13.23
C LEU A 76 1.83 -12.70 13.86
N ASP A 77 1.55 -13.40 14.94
CA ASP A 77 2.49 -14.30 15.57
C ASP A 77 2.56 -15.66 14.86
N ALA A 78 3.66 -16.37 15.07
CA ALA A 78 3.83 -17.74 14.56
C ALA A 78 2.70 -18.67 15.09
N GLY A 79 2.12 -19.45 14.18
CA GLY A 79 1.04 -20.38 14.52
C GLY A 79 -0.37 -19.79 14.47
N THR A 80 -0.53 -18.48 14.24
CA THR A 80 -1.84 -17.84 14.05
C THR A 80 -2.57 -18.44 12.85
N THR A 81 -3.83 -18.81 13.04
CA THR A 81 -4.76 -19.18 11.96
C THR A 81 -5.53 -17.94 11.54
N THR A 82 -5.45 -17.56 10.26
CA THR A 82 -6.03 -16.33 9.75
C THR A 82 -7.17 -16.59 8.79
N LEU A 83 -8.34 -15.98 9.05
CA LEU A 83 -9.43 -15.92 8.08
C LEU A 83 -9.14 -14.78 7.08
N VAL A 84 -9.16 -15.11 5.79
CA VAL A 84 -8.84 -14.15 4.73
C VAL A 84 -10.13 -13.61 4.11
N CYS A 85 -10.46 -12.35 4.39
CA CYS A 85 -11.50 -11.56 3.73
C CYS A 85 -10.82 -10.49 2.86
N ALA A 86 -9.97 -10.93 1.94
CA ALA A 86 -9.09 -10.09 1.14
C ALA A 86 -8.68 -10.83 -0.14
N GLY A 87 -7.96 -10.12 -1.03
CA GLY A 87 -7.43 -10.71 -2.26
C GLY A 87 -6.26 -11.67 -2.04
N VAL A 88 -5.79 -12.25 -3.14
CA VAL A 88 -4.74 -13.31 -3.15
C VAL A 88 -3.38 -12.84 -2.62
N GLY A 89 -3.08 -11.53 -2.64
CA GLY A 89 -1.83 -11.01 -2.08
C GLY A 89 -1.70 -11.24 -0.58
N VAL A 90 -2.81 -11.25 0.16
CA VAL A 90 -2.78 -11.59 1.60
C VAL A 90 -2.47 -13.07 1.80
N ARG A 91 -2.98 -13.96 0.95
CA ARG A 91 -2.68 -15.40 1.02
C ARG A 91 -1.20 -15.66 0.74
N GLU A 92 -0.63 -15.04 -0.31
CA GLU A 92 0.81 -15.11 -0.61
C GLU A 92 1.64 -14.65 0.61
N ALA A 93 1.34 -13.50 1.18
CA ALA A 93 2.08 -12.98 2.34
C ALA A 93 1.98 -13.89 3.58
N LEU A 94 0.86 -14.58 3.79
CA LEU A 94 0.71 -15.60 4.85
C LEU A 94 1.55 -16.84 4.56
N GLU A 95 1.54 -17.32 3.32
CA GLU A 95 2.31 -18.48 2.88
C GLU A 95 3.83 -18.25 2.96
N GLU A 96 4.31 -17.04 2.62
CA GLU A 96 5.72 -16.65 2.77
C GLU A 96 6.22 -16.69 4.23
N ARG A 97 5.31 -16.60 5.20
CA ARG A 97 5.61 -16.68 6.64
C ARG A 97 5.22 -18.01 7.28
N ASP A 98 4.88 -19.03 6.47
CA ASP A 98 4.40 -20.34 6.94
C ASP A 98 3.19 -20.23 7.90
N LEU A 99 2.32 -19.22 7.71
CA LEU A 99 1.12 -18.99 8.50
C LEU A 99 -0.09 -19.69 7.85
N LYS A 100 -0.97 -20.23 8.70
CA LYS A 100 -2.18 -20.93 8.24
C LYS A 100 -3.26 -19.91 7.91
N TRP A 101 -3.97 -20.17 6.83
CA TRP A 101 -5.14 -19.39 6.47
C TRP A 101 -6.35 -20.25 6.11
N VAL A 102 -7.54 -19.69 6.28
CA VAL A 102 -8.83 -20.31 5.98
C VAL A 102 -9.74 -19.28 5.30
N ASP A 103 -10.66 -19.77 4.50
CA ASP A 103 -11.75 -18.97 3.91
C ASP A 103 -12.97 -18.87 4.82
N GLU A 104 -13.16 -19.84 5.72
CA GLU A 104 -14.27 -19.97 6.66
C GLU A 104 -13.84 -20.74 7.90
N GLY A 105 -14.60 -20.61 9.00
CA GLY A 105 -14.38 -21.37 10.23
C GLY A 105 -13.75 -20.55 11.35
N GLU A 106 -13.20 -21.25 12.34
CA GLU A 106 -12.53 -20.64 13.49
C GLU A 106 -11.17 -20.06 13.06
N ALA A 107 -10.86 -18.87 13.54
CA ALA A 107 -9.61 -18.18 13.29
C ALA A 107 -9.20 -17.31 14.48
N ASP A 108 -7.90 -17.09 14.63
CA ASP A 108 -7.32 -16.22 15.66
C ASP A 108 -7.33 -14.75 15.19
N ALA A 109 -7.27 -14.54 13.87
CA ALA A 109 -7.32 -13.22 13.25
C ALA A 109 -8.16 -13.24 11.96
N VAL A 110 -8.72 -12.08 11.60
CA VAL A 110 -9.37 -11.81 10.32
C VAL A 110 -8.61 -10.70 9.65
N ILE A 111 -8.07 -10.94 8.45
CA ILE A 111 -7.49 -9.88 7.61
C ILE A 111 -8.50 -9.46 6.56
N VAL A 112 -8.86 -8.17 6.57
CA VAL A 112 -9.78 -7.54 5.62
C VAL A 112 -9.01 -6.64 4.66
N GLY A 113 -9.26 -6.80 3.37
CA GLY A 113 -8.67 -5.97 2.32
C GLY A 113 -9.53 -5.94 1.06
N TYR A 114 -9.11 -5.13 0.09
CA TYR A 114 -9.82 -5.05 -1.19
C TYR A 114 -9.82 -6.40 -1.93
N HIS A 115 -11.00 -6.83 -2.38
CA HIS A 115 -11.21 -7.93 -3.30
C HIS A 115 -12.59 -7.82 -3.95
N GLU A 116 -12.66 -8.17 -5.22
CA GLU A 116 -13.88 -8.00 -6.04
C GLU A 116 -14.97 -9.01 -5.69
N GLU A 117 -14.60 -10.15 -5.10
CA GLU A 117 -15.52 -11.21 -4.68
C GLU A 117 -16.18 -10.94 -3.32
N PHE A 118 -16.04 -9.71 -2.76
CA PHE A 118 -16.71 -9.36 -1.52
C PHE A 118 -18.22 -9.32 -1.70
N ASP A 119 -18.89 -10.12 -0.89
CA ASP A 119 -20.34 -10.25 -0.88
C ASP A 119 -20.90 -10.37 0.57
N TYR A 120 -22.20 -10.50 0.69
CA TYR A 120 -22.84 -10.64 2.00
C TYR A 120 -22.42 -11.93 2.73
N HIS A 121 -22.06 -12.98 2.01
CA HIS A 121 -21.54 -14.22 2.61
C HIS A 121 -20.17 -13.96 3.25
N ARG A 122 -19.24 -13.34 2.52
CA ARG A 122 -17.91 -12.96 3.02
C ARG A 122 -18.01 -12.04 4.24
N LEU A 123 -18.91 -11.04 4.20
CA LEU A 123 -19.19 -10.19 5.37
C LEU A 123 -19.66 -11.01 6.57
N THR A 124 -20.57 -11.96 6.35
CA THR A 124 -21.11 -12.82 7.43
C THR A 124 -20.04 -13.73 8.03
N VAL A 125 -19.15 -14.27 7.21
CA VAL A 125 -18.03 -15.12 7.66
C VAL A 125 -17.05 -14.29 8.51
N ALA A 126 -16.60 -13.13 8.03
CA ALA A 126 -15.75 -12.23 8.78
C ALA A 126 -16.41 -11.78 10.11
N TYR A 127 -17.67 -11.36 10.05
CA TYR A 127 -18.47 -11.00 11.25
C TYR A 127 -18.44 -12.11 12.31
N ARG A 128 -18.72 -13.36 11.92
CA ARG A 128 -18.77 -14.49 12.85
C ARG A 128 -17.41 -14.76 13.51
N ALA A 129 -16.33 -14.68 12.74
CA ALA A 129 -14.99 -14.89 13.26
C ALA A 129 -14.60 -13.79 14.27
N VAL A 130 -14.84 -12.51 13.94
CA VAL A 130 -14.55 -11.39 14.85
C VAL A 130 -15.40 -11.46 16.11
N CYS A 131 -16.71 -11.73 15.99
CA CYS A 131 -17.58 -11.93 17.16
C CYS A 131 -17.20 -13.18 17.97
N GLY A 132 -16.53 -14.15 17.37
CA GLY A 132 -15.92 -15.32 18.02
C GLY A 132 -14.62 -15.02 18.76
N GLY A 133 -14.10 -13.79 18.67
CA GLY A 133 -12.91 -13.34 19.39
C GLY A 133 -11.66 -13.21 18.52
N ALA A 134 -11.75 -13.39 17.19
CA ALA A 134 -10.64 -13.16 16.28
C ALA A 134 -10.25 -11.66 16.23
N ARG A 135 -8.95 -11.36 16.20
CA ARG A 135 -8.45 -9.99 15.97
C ARG A 135 -8.89 -9.49 14.59
N LEU A 136 -9.34 -8.25 14.50
CA LEU A 136 -9.68 -7.62 13.22
C LEU A 136 -8.52 -6.76 12.73
N ILE A 137 -7.97 -7.12 11.57
CA ILE A 137 -6.85 -6.41 10.92
C ILE A 137 -7.33 -5.92 9.54
N GLY A 138 -7.13 -4.62 9.27
CA GLY A 138 -7.34 -4.03 7.95
C GLY A 138 -6.03 -3.88 7.19
N THR A 139 -5.98 -4.26 5.92
CA THR A 139 -4.78 -4.01 5.12
C THR A 139 -4.58 -2.52 4.86
N ASN A 140 -5.65 -1.76 4.68
CA ASN A 140 -5.71 -0.30 4.59
C ASN A 140 -7.13 0.17 4.89
N ASP A 141 -7.31 1.47 5.07
CA ASP A 141 -8.60 2.14 5.27
C ASP A 141 -8.95 3.14 4.14
N ASP A 142 -8.30 3.00 2.99
CA ASP A 142 -8.58 3.82 1.81
C ASP A 142 -10.04 3.65 1.38
N PRO A 143 -10.85 4.74 1.39
CA PRO A 143 -12.28 4.64 1.10
C PRO A 143 -12.53 4.29 -0.37
N THR A 144 -11.63 4.69 -1.25
CA THR A 144 -11.76 4.50 -2.70
C THR A 144 -10.47 3.97 -3.32
N TYR A 145 -10.63 3.26 -4.45
CA TYR A 145 -9.55 2.84 -5.33
C TYR A 145 -9.70 3.56 -6.68
N PRO A 146 -8.64 4.19 -7.22
CA PRO A 146 -8.69 4.91 -8.49
C PRO A 146 -8.78 3.95 -9.68
N THR A 147 -9.68 4.23 -10.62
CA THR A 147 -9.77 3.54 -11.91
C THR A 147 -9.89 4.55 -13.04
N PRO A 148 -9.62 4.17 -14.33
CA PRO A 148 -9.78 5.07 -15.46
C PRO A 148 -11.21 5.62 -15.62
N ASP A 149 -12.22 4.86 -15.19
CA ASP A 149 -13.64 5.24 -15.26
C ASP A 149 -14.10 6.02 -14.01
N GLY A 150 -13.17 6.42 -13.13
CA GLY A 150 -13.44 7.09 -11.88
C GLY A 150 -13.23 6.19 -10.65
N PRO A 151 -13.31 6.74 -9.44
CA PRO A 151 -13.02 5.97 -8.23
C PRO A 151 -14.13 4.94 -7.93
N ILE A 152 -13.72 3.76 -7.48
CA ILE A 152 -14.60 2.71 -6.95
C ILE A 152 -14.38 2.54 -5.44
N PRO A 153 -15.27 1.83 -4.69
CA PRO A 153 -15.03 1.53 -3.27
C PRO A 153 -13.71 0.77 -3.08
N GLY A 154 -12.88 1.24 -2.13
CA GLY A 154 -11.59 0.66 -1.79
C GLY A 154 -11.66 -0.37 -0.66
N GLY A 155 -10.49 -0.81 -0.18
CA GLY A 155 -10.37 -1.72 0.96
C GLY A 155 -10.99 -1.20 2.24
N GLY A 156 -10.89 0.12 2.47
CA GLY A 156 -11.52 0.80 3.61
C GLY A 156 -13.03 0.70 3.63
N ALA A 157 -13.71 0.68 2.46
CA ALA A 157 -15.16 0.49 2.39
C ALA A 157 -15.55 -0.93 2.85
N ILE A 158 -14.78 -1.94 2.48
CA ILE A 158 -14.98 -3.34 2.94
C ILE A 158 -14.72 -3.43 4.45
N LEU A 159 -13.61 -2.84 4.91
CA LEU A 159 -13.26 -2.79 6.32
C LEU A 159 -14.35 -2.10 7.15
N ALA A 160 -14.87 -0.97 6.68
CA ALA A 160 -15.97 -0.25 7.33
C ALA A 160 -17.26 -1.09 7.46
N ALA A 161 -17.56 -1.95 6.48
CA ALA A 161 -18.70 -2.86 6.58
C ALA A 161 -18.50 -3.87 7.72
N VAL A 162 -17.30 -4.43 7.88
CA VAL A 162 -16.98 -5.38 8.95
C VAL A 162 -16.96 -4.70 10.32
N THR A 163 -16.27 -3.56 10.45
CA THR A 163 -16.20 -2.79 11.71
C THR A 163 -17.59 -2.35 12.18
N THR A 164 -18.42 -1.85 11.25
CA THR A 164 -19.81 -1.46 11.55
C THR A 164 -20.64 -2.64 12.02
N ALA A 165 -20.53 -3.80 11.36
CA ALA A 165 -21.30 -4.98 11.69
C ALA A 165 -20.90 -5.58 13.04
N THR A 166 -19.61 -5.58 13.37
CA THR A 166 -19.05 -6.19 14.59
C THR A 166 -19.00 -5.25 15.78
N GLY A 167 -18.98 -3.94 15.55
CA GLY A 167 -18.69 -2.93 16.59
C GLY A 167 -17.27 -2.99 17.12
N THR A 168 -16.34 -3.63 16.37
CA THR A 168 -14.93 -3.83 16.74
C THR A 168 -14.06 -2.93 15.88
N ASP A 169 -13.16 -2.14 16.50
CA ASP A 169 -12.16 -1.37 15.80
C ASP A 169 -11.11 -2.28 15.16
N ALA A 170 -10.69 -1.95 13.97
CA ALA A 170 -9.64 -2.69 13.26
C ALA A 170 -8.26 -2.11 13.55
N GLU A 171 -7.25 -2.99 13.65
CA GLU A 171 -5.85 -2.60 13.56
C GLU A 171 -5.48 -2.47 12.08
N VAL A 172 -5.19 -1.24 11.62
CA VAL A 172 -4.88 -0.96 10.22
C VAL A 172 -3.38 -1.00 9.99
N ALA A 173 -2.94 -1.68 8.93
CA ALA A 173 -1.53 -1.98 8.70
C ALA A 173 -0.86 -1.16 7.59
N GLY A 174 -1.60 -0.76 6.55
CA GLY A 174 -1.07 -0.04 5.39
C GLY A 174 -0.62 1.39 5.68
N LYS A 175 -0.25 2.15 4.65
CA LYS A 175 -0.01 3.60 4.79
C LYS A 175 -1.25 4.30 5.36
N PRO A 176 -1.14 5.20 6.31
CA PRO A 176 0.06 5.75 6.94
C PRO A 176 0.43 5.10 8.29
N TYR A 177 0.08 3.84 8.53
CA TYR A 177 0.17 3.20 9.84
C TYR A 177 1.55 2.58 10.13
N GLN A 178 1.82 2.36 11.43
CA GLN A 178 3.12 1.90 11.94
C GLN A 178 3.61 0.58 11.32
N PRO A 179 2.77 -0.46 11.09
CA PRO A 179 3.26 -1.71 10.52
C PRO A 179 3.91 -1.54 9.14
N MET A 180 3.37 -0.63 8.31
CA MET A 180 3.98 -0.30 7.02
C MET A 180 5.32 0.42 7.20
N ALA A 181 5.42 1.36 8.16
CA ALA A 181 6.66 2.06 8.44
C ALA A 181 7.76 1.11 8.94
N ASP A 182 7.39 0.12 9.76
CA ASP A 182 8.31 -0.89 10.27
C ASP A 182 8.88 -1.75 9.12
N LEU A 183 8.05 -2.12 8.13
CA LEU A 183 8.52 -2.84 6.94
C LEU A 183 9.45 -1.99 6.07
N VAL A 184 9.16 -0.70 5.91
CA VAL A 184 10.05 0.23 5.18
C VAL A 184 11.41 0.28 5.88
N ARG A 185 11.45 0.43 7.22
CA ARG A 185 12.70 0.43 7.99
C ARG A 185 13.42 -0.92 7.89
N GLN A 186 12.70 -2.02 7.87
CA GLN A 186 13.29 -3.34 7.68
C GLN A 186 13.99 -3.48 6.32
N ARG A 187 13.48 -2.84 5.26
CA ARG A 187 14.06 -2.86 3.90
C ARG A 187 15.22 -1.88 3.72
N LEU A 188 15.10 -0.66 4.25
CA LEU A 188 16.05 0.42 4.02
C LEU A 188 17.02 0.65 5.19
N GLY A 189 16.76 0.04 6.36
CA GLY A 189 17.47 0.30 7.60
C GLY A 189 16.78 1.37 8.46
N ASP A 190 17.20 1.48 9.71
CA ASP A 190 16.59 2.41 10.67
C ASP A 190 16.97 3.88 10.40
N ASP A 191 18.13 4.13 9.81
CA ASP A 191 18.59 5.47 9.42
C ASP A 191 18.05 5.83 8.03
N LEU A 192 16.98 6.63 8.01
CA LEU A 192 16.32 7.11 6.82
C LEU A 192 16.72 8.56 6.46
N GLY A 193 17.85 9.08 6.99
CA GLY A 193 18.27 10.48 6.80
C GLY A 193 18.43 10.91 5.32
N ASP A 194 18.59 9.96 4.42
CA ASP A 194 18.79 10.18 2.98
C ASP A 194 17.70 9.48 2.15
N VAL A 195 16.43 9.60 2.58
CA VAL A 195 15.27 8.98 1.92
C VAL A 195 14.27 10.06 1.52
N ILE A 196 13.58 9.90 0.41
CA ILE A 196 12.41 10.70 -0.02
C ILE A 196 11.25 9.77 -0.36
N LEU A 197 10.03 10.14 0.04
CA LEU A 197 8.81 9.42 -0.34
C LEU A 197 8.04 10.24 -1.38
N VAL A 198 7.73 9.60 -2.50
CA VAL A 198 6.96 10.18 -3.61
C VAL A 198 5.58 9.52 -3.63
N GLY A 199 4.54 10.33 -3.64
CA GLY A 199 3.15 9.87 -3.69
C GLY A 199 2.22 10.90 -4.29
N ASP A 200 0.97 10.52 -4.49
CA ASP A 200 -0.09 11.36 -5.05
C ASP A 200 -1.17 11.73 -4.02
N ARG A 201 -1.12 11.09 -2.83
CA ARG A 201 -2.18 11.21 -1.81
C ARG A 201 -1.59 11.65 -0.46
N PRO A 202 -1.67 12.94 -0.12
CA PRO A 202 -1.13 13.46 1.15
C PRO A 202 -1.67 12.75 2.40
N SER A 203 -2.94 12.32 2.40
CA SER A 203 -3.56 11.62 3.54
C SER A 203 -2.98 10.23 3.82
N THR A 204 -2.29 9.61 2.89
CA THR A 204 -1.60 8.33 3.07
C THR A 204 -0.09 8.50 2.92
N ASP A 205 0.38 8.98 1.79
CA ASP A 205 1.81 9.12 1.47
C ASP A 205 2.48 10.21 2.29
N GLY A 206 1.87 11.39 2.38
CA GLY A 206 2.38 12.50 3.17
C GLY A 206 2.42 12.16 4.67
N LEU A 207 1.34 11.54 5.19
CA LEU A 207 1.34 11.07 6.58
C LEU A 207 2.31 9.91 6.80
N MET A 208 2.57 9.05 5.80
CA MET A 208 3.59 8.01 5.87
C MET A 208 4.99 8.63 5.89
N ALA A 209 5.28 9.59 5.02
CA ALA A 209 6.54 10.32 5.02
C ALA A 209 6.81 10.99 6.37
N ARG A 210 5.81 11.64 6.96
CA ARG A 210 5.87 12.20 8.32
C ARG A 210 6.20 11.14 9.38
N ARG A 211 5.56 9.96 9.30
CA ARG A 211 5.83 8.85 10.25
C ARG A 211 7.23 8.28 10.11
N LEU A 212 7.76 8.26 8.90
CA LEU A 212 9.13 7.85 8.62
C LEU A 212 10.16 8.95 8.93
N GLU A 213 9.71 10.20 9.12
CA GLU A 213 10.54 11.40 9.30
C GLU A 213 11.40 11.69 8.07
N VAL A 214 10.80 11.52 6.88
CA VAL A 214 11.44 11.77 5.58
C VAL A 214 10.68 12.82 4.78
N PRO A 215 11.34 13.55 3.84
CA PRO A 215 10.68 14.45 2.91
C PRO A 215 9.56 13.77 2.12
N PHE A 216 8.45 14.50 1.95
CA PHE A 216 7.34 14.13 1.07
C PHE A 216 7.39 14.92 -0.23
N ALA A 217 7.39 14.21 -1.36
CA ALA A 217 7.24 14.79 -2.68
C ALA A 217 5.89 14.39 -3.27
N LEU A 218 5.06 15.37 -3.57
CA LEU A 218 3.74 15.20 -4.18
C LEU A 218 3.84 15.31 -5.68
N VAL A 219 3.31 14.30 -6.41
CA VAL A 219 3.07 14.39 -7.84
C VAL A 219 1.58 14.56 -8.12
N LEU A 220 1.24 15.40 -9.11
CA LEU A 220 -0.14 15.78 -9.41
C LEU A 220 -0.78 14.88 -10.49
N THR A 221 -0.22 13.70 -10.70
CA THR A 221 -0.70 12.72 -11.70
C THR A 221 -1.80 11.80 -11.19
N GLY A 222 -2.12 11.84 -9.89
CA GLY A 222 -3.07 10.92 -9.27
C GLY A 222 -4.29 11.60 -8.66
N VAL A 223 -4.52 11.37 -7.36
CA VAL A 223 -5.75 11.80 -6.65
C VAL A 223 -5.76 13.30 -6.34
N THR A 224 -4.59 13.89 -6.04
CA THR A 224 -4.50 15.30 -5.60
C THR A 224 -4.28 16.23 -6.80
N GLY A 225 -5.19 17.17 -6.99
CA GLY A 225 -5.05 18.23 -7.99
C GLY A 225 -4.22 19.40 -7.47
N ALA A 226 -3.79 20.29 -8.38
CA ALA A 226 -2.95 21.44 -8.03
C ALA A 226 -3.64 22.41 -7.04
N ASP A 227 -4.96 22.52 -7.11
CA ASP A 227 -5.76 23.39 -6.22
C ASP A 227 -6.06 22.74 -4.85
N ASP A 228 -5.76 21.43 -4.69
CA ASP A 228 -6.09 20.62 -3.52
C ASP A 228 -4.84 20.25 -2.68
N VAL A 229 -3.70 20.86 -2.96
CA VAL A 229 -2.45 20.63 -2.19
C VAL A 229 -2.64 21.12 -0.75
N PRO A 230 -2.55 20.25 0.27
CA PRO A 230 -2.84 20.65 1.64
C PRO A 230 -1.65 21.37 2.30
N ASP A 231 -1.98 22.18 3.29
CA ASP A 231 -0.99 22.75 4.20
C ASP A 231 -0.49 21.75 5.26
N ASP A 232 -1.23 20.66 5.50
CA ASP A 232 -0.90 19.62 6.47
C ASP A 232 -1.46 18.23 6.04
N PRO A 233 -0.62 17.23 5.74
CA PRO A 233 0.84 17.32 5.66
C PRO A 233 1.29 18.11 4.43
N ALA A 234 2.10 19.16 4.66
CA ALA A 234 2.68 19.94 3.56
C ALA A 234 3.76 19.12 2.84
N PRO A 235 3.72 19.01 1.51
CA PRO A 235 4.82 18.41 0.77
C PRO A 235 6.03 19.37 0.71
N GLU A 236 7.25 18.84 0.79
CA GLU A 236 8.48 19.61 0.57
C GLU A 236 8.71 19.90 -0.91
N HIS A 237 8.21 19.03 -1.78
CA HIS A 237 8.26 19.17 -3.22
C HIS A 237 6.90 18.90 -3.84
N VAL A 238 6.53 19.67 -4.86
CA VAL A 238 5.32 19.47 -5.67
C VAL A 238 5.72 19.53 -7.14
N ALA A 239 5.37 18.52 -7.92
CA ALA A 239 5.65 18.47 -9.34
C ALA A 239 4.43 17.98 -10.14
N GLU A 240 4.35 18.38 -11.42
CA GLU A 240 3.27 17.92 -12.29
C GLU A 240 3.28 16.39 -12.46
N ASP A 241 4.48 15.79 -12.55
CA ASP A 241 4.69 14.35 -12.70
C ASP A 241 6.04 13.89 -12.10
N LEU A 242 6.26 12.58 -12.07
CA LEU A 242 7.49 12.00 -11.54
C LEU A 242 8.73 12.38 -12.34
N ARG A 243 8.64 12.53 -13.66
CA ARG A 243 9.76 12.94 -14.50
C ARG A 243 10.25 14.33 -14.11
N THR A 244 9.34 15.30 -14.02
CA THR A 244 9.65 16.67 -13.62
C THR A 244 10.32 16.70 -12.24
N LEU A 245 9.75 15.96 -11.26
CA LEU A 245 10.31 15.87 -9.92
C LEU A 245 11.76 15.33 -9.94
N VAL A 246 11.98 14.22 -10.65
CA VAL A 246 13.30 13.59 -10.72
C VAL A 246 14.30 14.46 -11.48
N ASP A 247 13.87 15.18 -12.52
CA ASP A 247 14.73 16.10 -13.26
C ASP A 247 15.20 17.29 -12.41
N GLU A 248 14.40 17.70 -11.42
CA GLU A 248 14.75 18.77 -10.47
C GLU A 248 15.71 18.27 -9.36
N LEU A 249 15.51 17.05 -8.86
CA LEU A 249 16.22 16.56 -7.67
C LEU A 249 17.43 15.68 -7.96
N VAL A 250 17.49 15.04 -9.13
CA VAL A 250 18.60 14.16 -9.55
C VAL A 250 19.41 14.81 -10.65
N ASN A 251 20.60 15.28 -10.30
CA ASN A 251 21.54 15.94 -11.22
C ASN A 251 22.43 14.94 -11.97
#